data_b12947f758b582154ad8b5bb347cec6c
#
_entry.id   b12947f758b582154ad8b5bb347cec6c
#
_cell.length_a   1.000
_cell.length_b   1.000
_cell.length_c   1.000
_cell.angle_alpha   90.00
_cell.angle_beta   90.00
_cell.angle_gamma   90.00
#
_symmetry.space_group_name_H-M   'P 1'
#
loop_
_entity.id
_entity.type
_entity.pdbx_description
1 polymer ?
#
loop_
_entity_poly.entity_id
_entity_poly.type
_entity_poly.pdbx_seq_one_letter_code
_entity_poly.pdbx_strand_id
1 'polypeptide(L)'
;MWVKFYSFAIVIEKEPEDPGYFAYSPTLPGCFSNGATIEATRSNMREAIQQHVESLLARGEPVPQSEDVVHVEELTLGLPA
;
A
#
# COMPACT_ATOMS: atom_id res chain seq x y z
N MET A 1 0.07 21.42 -18.64
CA MET A 1 0.42 20.97 -17.28
C MET A 1 1.10 19.61 -17.33
N TRP A 2 2.20 19.49 -16.63
CA TRP A 2 2.93 18.23 -16.54
C TRP A 2 2.43 17.44 -15.33
N VAL A 3 2.13 16.15 -15.55
CA VAL A 3 1.77 15.23 -14.47
C VAL A 3 2.82 14.13 -14.43
N LYS A 4 3.39 13.91 -13.27
CA LYS A 4 4.30 12.80 -13.04
C LYS A 4 3.57 11.70 -12.26
N PHE A 5 3.63 10.48 -12.78
CA PHE A 5 3.01 9.34 -12.14
C PHE A 5 4.01 8.58 -11.28
N TYR A 6 3.55 8.10 -10.14
CA TYR A 6 4.33 7.29 -9.21
C TYR A 6 3.58 5.99 -8.97
N SER A 7 4.30 4.91 -8.82
CA SER A 7 3.70 3.59 -8.59
C SER A 7 4.17 3.02 -7.27
N PHE A 8 3.22 2.50 -6.49
CA PHE A 8 3.49 1.90 -5.18
C PHE A 8 2.71 0.61 -5.05
N ALA A 9 3.36 -0.41 -4.48
CA ALA A 9 2.65 -1.63 -4.13
C ALA A 9 1.86 -1.40 -2.85
N ILE A 10 0.65 -1.93 -2.78
CA ILE A 10 -0.18 -1.92 -1.58
C ILE A 10 -0.46 -3.37 -1.22
N VAL A 11 -0.16 -3.73 0.02
CA VAL A 11 -0.48 -5.05 0.58
C VAL A 11 -1.58 -4.85 1.60
N ILE A 12 -2.65 -5.62 1.49
CA ILE A 12 -3.76 -5.59 2.45
C ILE A 12 -3.83 -6.96 3.12
N GLU A 13 -3.84 -6.95 4.44
CA GLU A 13 -3.91 -8.15 5.25
C GLU A 13 -5.06 -8.06 6.24
N LYS A 14 -5.57 -9.23 6.64
CA LYS A 14 -6.58 -9.33 7.67
C LYS A 14 -5.91 -9.18 9.04
N GLU A 15 -6.47 -8.35 9.90
CA GLU A 15 -5.99 -8.26 11.27
C GLU A 15 -6.37 -9.53 12.04
N PRO A 16 -5.42 -10.17 12.76
CA PRO A 16 -5.64 -11.51 13.32
C PRO A 16 -6.80 -11.61 14.31
N GLU A 17 -7.01 -10.61 15.15
CA GLU A 17 -8.01 -10.65 16.21
C GLU A 17 -9.06 -9.55 16.12
N ASP A 18 -9.16 -8.96 14.93
CA ASP A 18 -10.02 -7.82 14.68
C ASP A 18 -10.78 -8.09 13.39
N PRO A 19 -12.05 -7.69 13.28
CA PRO A 19 -12.78 -7.86 12.03
C PRO A 19 -12.27 -6.99 10.88
N GLY A 20 -11.33 -6.09 11.14
CA GLY A 20 -10.80 -5.18 10.14
C GLY A 20 -9.64 -5.71 9.33
N TYR A 21 -9.12 -4.81 8.52
CA TYR A 21 -7.99 -5.06 7.63
C TYR A 21 -6.97 -3.95 7.82
N PHE A 22 -5.71 -4.25 7.52
CA PHE A 22 -4.69 -3.22 7.48
C PHE A 22 -3.91 -3.29 6.17
N ALA A 23 -3.33 -2.17 5.80
CA ALA A 23 -2.57 -2.03 4.58
C ALA A 23 -1.21 -1.40 4.86
N TYR A 24 -0.24 -1.79 4.09
CA TYR A 24 1.08 -1.17 4.09
C TYR A 24 1.67 -1.18 2.69
N SER A 25 2.70 -0.42 2.47
CA SER A 25 3.43 -0.41 1.20
C SER A 25 4.88 -0.82 1.44
N PRO A 26 5.34 -1.91 0.79
CA PRO A 26 6.75 -2.28 0.87
C PRO A 26 7.69 -1.19 0.33
N THR A 27 7.18 -0.37 -0.57
CA THR A 27 7.95 0.72 -1.20
C THR A 27 8.08 1.93 -0.30
N LEU A 28 7.09 2.15 0.58
CA LEU A 28 7.06 3.31 1.48
C LEU A 28 7.03 2.84 2.94
N PRO A 29 8.19 2.53 3.53
CA PRO A 29 8.25 2.12 4.93
C PRO A 29 7.63 3.16 5.85
N GLY A 30 6.82 2.73 6.80
CA GLY A 30 6.13 3.60 7.73
C GLY A 30 4.81 4.16 7.22
N CYS A 31 4.44 3.90 5.96
CA CYS A 31 3.15 4.29 5.41
C CYS A 31 2.17 3.13 5.52
N PHE A 32 1.14 3.28 6.32
CA PHE A 32 0.16 2.22 6.55
C PHE A 32 -1.21 2.83 6.85
N SER A 33 -2.24 2.00 6.74
CA SER A 33 -3.61 2.40 7.07
C SER A 33 -4.42 1.16 7.44
N ASN A 34 -5.69 1.35 7.79
CA ASN A 34 -6.60 0.28 8.12
C ASN A 34 -8.03 0.64 7.71
N GLY A 35 -8.91 -0.32 7.81
CA GLY A 35 -10.31 -0.12 7.52
C GLY A 35 -11.15 -1.36 7.86
N ALA A 36 -12.46 -1.20 7.88
CA ALA A 36 -13.39 -2.27 8.21
C ALA A 36 -13.60 -3.26 7.06
N THR A 37 -13.33 -2.84 5.84
CA THR A 37 -13.45 -3.68 4.63
C THR A 37 -12.20 -3.52 3.78
N ILE A 38 -12.03 -4.42 2.82
CA ILE A 38 -10.90 -4.32 1.88
C ILE A 38 -10.98 -3.01 1.09
N GLU A 39 -12.19 -2.63 0.64
CA GLU A 39 -12.36 -1.40 -0.12
C GLU A 39 -12.07 -0.15 0.71
N ALA A 40 -12.56 -0.11 1.96
CA ALA A 40 -12.30 1.00 2.86
C ALA A 40 -10.79 1.10 3.16
N THR A 41 -10.15 -0.03 3.43
CA THR A 41 -8.70 -0.08 3.71
C THR A 41 -7.89 0.42 2.51
N ARG A 42 -8.27 -0.01 1.30
CA ARG A 42 -7.63 0.42 0.07
C ARG A 42 -7.77 1.93 -0.14
N SER A 43 -8.96 2.46 0.06
CA SER A 43 -9.22 3.90 -0.07
C SER A 43 -8.42 4.70 0.94
N ASN A 44 -8.41 4.25 2.19
CA ASN A 44 -7.65 4.89 3.26
C ASN A 44 -6.14 4.83 3.00
N MET A 45 -5.66 3.70 2.48
CA MET A 45 -4.24 3.56 2.13
C MET A 45 -3.85 4.47 0.98
N ARG A 46 -4.70 4.62 -0.01
CA ARG A 46 -4.45 5.54 -1.13
C ARG A 46 -4.27 6.97 -0.61
N GLU A 47 -5.13 7.39 0.29
CA GLU A 47 -5.04 8.71 0.91
C GLU A 47 -3.76 8.86 1.74
N ALA A 48 -3.42 7.83 2.51
CA ALA A 48 -2.20 7.82 3.31
C ALA A 48 -0.94 7.94 2.42
N ILE A 49 -0.90 7.21 1.31
CA ILE A 49 0.20 7.29 0.35
C ILE A 49 0.29 8.68 -0.25
N GLN A 50 -0.84 9.24 -0.67
CA GLN A 50 -0.87 10.57 -1.26
C GLN A 50 -0.29 11.62 -0.30
N GLN A 51 -0.72 11.61 0.95
CA GLN A 51 -0.23 12.53 1.97
C GLN A 51 1.26 12.32 2.24
N HIS A 52 1.69 11.07 2.29
CA HIS A 52 3.10 10.73 2.51
C HIS A 52 3.98 11.26 1.38
N VAL A 53 3.57 11.03 0.14
CA VAL A 53 4.31 11.49 -1.04
C VAL A 53 4.33 13.02 -1.11
N GLU A 54 3.20 13.67 -0.87
CA GLU A 54 3.14 15.14 -0.83
C GLU A 54 4.10 15.71 0.21
N SER A 55 4.21 15.06 1.36
CA SER A 55 5.15 15.45 2.41
C SER A 55 6.60 15.30 1.95
N LEU A 56 6.93 14.18 1.30
CA LEU A 56 8.29 13.98 0.76
C LEU A 56 8.64 15.06 -0.27
N LEU A 57 7.72 15.33 -1.19
CA LEU A 57 7.93 16.34 -2.24
C LEU A 57 8.10 17.74 -1.64
N ALA A 58 7.31 18.07 -0.62
CA ALA A 58 7.40 19.36 0.06
C ALA A 58 8.75 19.56 0.75
N ARG A 59 9.39 18.48 1.21
CA ARG A 59 10.71 18.52 1.83
C ARG A 59 11.87 18.34 0.83
N GLY A 60 11.56 18.16 -0.45
CA GLY A 60 12.58 17.92 -1.46
C GLY A 60 13.24 16.55 -1.34
N GLU A 61 12.59 15.61 -0.70
CA GLU A 61 13.11 14.26 -0.52
C GLU A 61 12.72 13.37 -1.70
N PRO A 62 13.56 12.38 -2.07
CA PRO A 62 13.23 11.47 -3.16
C PRO A 62 12.02 10.59 -2.80
N VAL A 63 11.20 10.30 -3.81
CA VAL A 63 10.03 9.43 -3.65
C VAL A 63 10.40 8.03 -4.13
N PRO A 64 10.42 7.02 -3.23
CA PRO A 64 10.66 5.64 -3.64
C PRO A 64 9.53 5.15 -4.54
N GLN A 65 9.84 4.27 -5.48
CA GLN A 65 8.85 3.71 -6.41
C GLN A 65 9.07 2.21 -6.58
N SER A 66 7.99 1.50 -6.92
CA SER A 66 8.02 0.07 -7.20
C SER A 66 8.43 -0.18 -8.65
N GLU A 67 9.64 0.20 -9.01
CA GLU A 67 10.09 0.13 -10.41
C GLU A 67 10.32 -1.30 -10.90
N ASP A 68 10.74 -2.17 -10.00
CA ASP A 68 11.11 -3.55 -10.35
C ASP A 68 9.98 -4.56 -10.15
N VAL A 69 8.86 -4.12 -9.61
CA VAL A 69 7.73 -5.02 -9.34
C VAL A 69 6.82 -5.05 -10.55
N VAL A 70 6.77 -6.19 -11.24
CA VAL A 70 5.91 -6.38 -12.40
C VAL A 70 4.71 -7.28 -12.11
N HIS A 71 4.75 -8.03 -11.02
CA HIS A 71 3.66 -8.94 -10.66
C HIS A 71 3.69 -9.25 -9.17
N VAL A 72 2.52 -9.18 -8.54
CA VAL A 72 2.33 -9.61 -7.15
C VAL A 72 1.10 -10.49 -7.11
N GLU A 73 1.24 -11.65 -6.52
CA GLU A 73 0.16 -12.62 -6.47
C GLU A 73 0.20 -13.39 -5.16
N GLU A 74 -0.98 -13.76 -4.68
CA GLU A 74 -1.11 -14.70 -3.58
C GLU A 74 -1.55 -16.04 -4.16
N LEU A 75 -0.80 -17.09 -3.88
CA LEU A 75 -1.12 -18.43 -4.33
C LEU A 75 -1.55 -19.28 -3.12
N THR A 76 -2.74 -19.85 -3.20
CA THR A 76 -3.26 -20.74 -2.17
C THR A 76 -3.35 -22.16 -2.73
N LEU A 77 -2.74 -23.09 -2.02
CA LEU A 77 -2.74 -24.49 -2.41
C LEU A 77 -3.40 -25.33 -1.32
N GLY A 78 -4.26 -26.25 -1.73
CA GLY A 78 -4.76 -27.30 -0.84
C GLY A 78 -3.89 -28.53 -1.00
N LEU A 79 -3.29 -28.99 0.10
CA LEU A 79 -2.43 -30.17 0.11
C LEU A 79 -3.03 -31.23 1.01
N PRO A 80 -2.79 -32.54 0.71
CA PRO A 80 -3.26 -33.62 1.58
C PRO A 80 -2.65 -33.50 2.99
N ALA A 81 -3.47 -33.72 3.99
CA ALA A 81 -3.04 -33.64 5.38
C ALA A 81 -2.12 -34.82 5.77
#